data_53aa97902aa0a99ed4447a7e8a5787ea
#
_entry.id   53aa97902aa0a99ed4447a7e8a5787ea
#
_cell.length_a   1.000
_cell.length_b   1.000
_cell.length_c   1.000
_cell.angle_alpha   90.00
_cell.angle_beta   90.00
_cell.angle_gamma   90.00
#
_symmetry.space_group_name_H-M   'P 1'
#
loop_
_entity.id
_entity.type
_entity.pdbx_description
1 polymer ?
#
loop_
_entity_poly.entity_id
_entity_poly.type
_entity_poly.pdbx_seq_one_letter_code
_entity_poly.pdbx_strand_id
1 'polypeptide(L)'
;MNKKNKIINVFKYIILSILSFVSVFPFIWMIIAITNKSVDITKGTLIPGSYFFENLKNLLTSDLNYINSFKNSLIIAVLTTVIALIVSSAAGYAFEVYKTKVRERIFNFILLSMMVPFAALMVPLFRLFSKFNSIGLLSGIALNTKGAVVIVSVATAFLIFFFRQNTRSFPKDLIEAARIDGLGEFSIFFRIYMPTMKSTYAAATIVTFMGSWNSYLWPLIALQTPGQRTLPLVIAALGSSYTPDYGLIMIAVVIATLPTALIFFLMQKHFVAGMTGAVKG
;
A
#
# COMPACT_ATOMS: atom_id res chain seq x y z
N MET A 1 -29.52 -34.58 -3.65
CA MET A 1 -28.93 -33.60 -2.72
C MET A 1 -29.74 -33.65 -1.43
N ASN A 2 -29.11 -34.11 -0.31
CA ASN A 2 -29.81 -34.43 0.93
C ASN A 2 -30.44 -33.17 1.54
N LYS A 3 -31.71 -33.21 2.01
CA LYS A 3 -32.49 -32.12 2.60
C LYS A 3 -31.71 -31.32 3.65
N LYS A 4 -30.87 -32.02 4.44
CA LYS A 4 -29.95 -31.49 5.45
C LYS A 4 -28.89 -30.54 4.81
N ASN A 5 -28.32 -30.93 3.68
CA ASN A 5 -27.33 -30.10 2.97
C ASN A 5 -27.95 -28.81 2.37
N LYS A 6 -29.24 -28.86 1.98
CA LYS A 6 -29.96 -27.68 1.48
C LYS A 6 -30.18 -26.65 2.59
N ILE A 7 -30.56 -27.10 3.79
CA ILE A 7 -30.75 -26.21 4.96
C ILE A 7 -29.42 -25.57 5.38
N ILE A 8 -28.34 -26.36 5.45
CA ILE A 8 -26.99 -25.85 5.77
C ILE A 8 -26.53 -24.81 4.74
N ASN A 9 -26.79 -25.05 3.45
CA ASN A 9 -26.42 -24.09 2.41
C ASN A 9 -27.23 -22.79 2.51
N VAL A 10 -28.55 -22.87 2.78
CA VAL A 10 -29.37 -21.66 3.01
C VAL A 10 -28.83 -20.85 4.17
N PHE A 11 -28.51 -21.49 5.31
CA PHE A 11 -27.95 -20.81 6.46
C PHE A 11 -26.59 -20.15 6.16
N LYS A 12 -25.70 -20.85 5.42
CA LYS A 12 -24.43 -20.28 4.94
C LYS A 12 -24.64 -19.02 4.08
N TYR A 13 -25.59 -19.06 3.13
CA TYR A 13 -25.86 -17.90 2.26
C TYR A 13 -26.44 -16.73 3.04
N ILE A 14 -27.31 -16.98 4.03
CA ILE A 14 -27.84 -15.92 4.90
C ILE A 14 -26.70 -15.25 5.69
N ILE A 15 -25.83 -16.03 6.34
CA ILE A 15 -24.68 -15.48 7.06
C ILE A 15 -23.78 -14.70 6.13
N LEU A 16 -23.41 -15.26 4.98
CA LEU A 16 -22.55 -14.58 4.01
C LEU A 16 -23.18 -13.27 3.48
N SER A 17 -24.51 -13.26 3.25
CA SER A 17 -25.22 -12.05 2.83
C SER A 17 -25.19 -10.97 3.90
N ILE A 18 -25.44 -11.34 5.17
CA ILE A 18 -25.36 -10.39 6.30
C ILE A 18 -23.96 -9.83 6.43
N LEU A 19 -22.93 -10.70 6.43
CA LEU A 19 -21.54 -10.25 6.52
C LEU A 19 -21.14 -9.35 5.35
N SER A 20 -21.58 -9.69 4.14
CA SER A 20 -21.34 -8.86 2.95
C SER A 20 -22.01 -7.50 3.08
N PHE A 21 -23.26 -7.46 3.54
CA PHE A 21 -23.98 -6.20 3.77
C PHE A 21 -23.26 -5.33 4.80
N VAL A 22 -22.92 -5.88 5.96
CA VAL A 22 -22.19 -5.18 7.03
C VAL A 22 -20.86 -4.63 6.53
N SER A 23 -20.14 -5.41 5.69
CA SER A 23 -18.85 -4.99 5.12
C SER A 23 -18.98 -3.87 4.09
N VAL A 24 -20.06 -3.85 3.31
CA VAL A 24 -20.27 -2.86 2.23
C VAL A 24 -20.98 -1.60 2.77
N PHE A 25 -21.76 -1.74 3.83
CA PHE A 25 -22.56 -0.64 4.42
C PHE A 25 -21.77 0.64 4.71
N PRO A 26 -20.57 0.62 5.32
CA PRO A 26 -19.80 1.84 5.57
C PRO A 26 -19.47 2.61 4.28
N PHE A 27 -19.18 1.90 3.18
CA PHE A 27 -18.89 2.52 1.89
C PHE A 27 -20.14 3.15 1.28
N ILE A 28 -21.31 2.47 1.36
CA ILE A 28 -22.59 3.05 0.93
C ILE A 28 -22.89 4.30 1.75
N TRP A 29 -22.73 4.23 3.07
CA TRP A 29 -22.96 5.37 3.94
C TRP A 29 -22.03 6.55 3.62
N MET A 30 -20.75 6.31 3.34
CA MET A 30 -19.82 7.35 2.91
C MET A 30 -20.27 8.03 1.60
N ILE A 31 -20.77 7.25 0.62
CA ILE A 31 -21.30 7.80 -0.65
C ILE A 31 -22.54 8.67 -0.40
N ILE A 32 -23.39 8.29 0.54
CA ILE A 32 -24.55 9.11 0.94
C ILE A 32 -24.06 10.36 1.69
N ALA A 33 -23.12 10.21 2.60
CA ALA A 33 -22.58 11.28 3.42
C ALA A 33 -21.97 12.43 2.60
N ILE A 34 -21.26 12.15 1.50
CA ILE A 34 -20.71 13.21 0.64
C ILE A 34 -21.77 14.15 0.05
N THR A 35 -23.04 13.73 0.02
CA THR A 35 -24.16 14.52 -0.50
C THR A 35 -24.86 15.34 0.59
N ASN A 36 -24.43 15.22 1.85
CA ASN A 36 -25.12 15.81 3.01
C ASN A 36 -24.30 16.94 3.65
N LYS A 37 -24.96 17.77 4.45
CA LYS A 37 -24.32 18.75 5.33
C LYS A 37 -23.65 18.06 6.52
N SER A 38 -22.67 18.73 7.10
CA SER A 38 -21.96 18.29 8.32
C SER A 38 -22.93 17.89 9.46
N VAL A 39 -23.99 18.67 9.69
CA VAL A 39 -25.01 18.40 10.72
C VAL A 39 -25.81 17.13 10.44
N ASP A 40 -26.16 16.87 9.19
CA ASP A 40 -26.95 15.68 8.82
C ASP A 40 -26.09 14.41 8.91
N ILE A 41 -24.79 14.53 8.57
CA ILE A 41 -23.80 13.45 8.72
C ILE A 41 -23.66 13.05 10.18
N THR A 42 -23.54 14.04 11.10
CA THR A 42 -23.43 13.77 12.55
C THR A 42 -24.70 13.14 13.15
N LYS A 43 -25.86 13.37 12.55
CA LYS A 43 -27.12 12.68 12.89
C LYS A 43 -27.23 11.26 12.31
N GLY A 44 -26.28 10.84 11.49
CA GLY A 44 -26.30 9.52 10.84
C GLY A 44 -27.33 9.38 9.73
N THR A 45 -27.69 10.48 9.05
CA THR A 45 -28.70 10.50 7.97
C THR A 45 -28.30 9.53 6.84
N LEU A 46 -29.23 8.66 6.44
CA LEU A 46 -29.06 7.69 5.36
C LEU A 46 -29.77 8.12 4.05
N ILE A 47 -30.31 9.34 4.01
CA ILE A 47 -30.99 9.89 2.84
C ILE A 47 -30.00 10.78 2.10
N PRO A 48 -29.81 10.61 0.77
CA PRO A 48 -28.95 11.49 -0.01
C PRO A 48 -29.47 12.93 -0.01
N GLY A 49 -28.56 13.88 0.20
CA GLY A 49 -28.81 15.32 0.13
C GLY A 49 -28.37 15.93 -1.20
N SER A 50 -28.26 17.26 -1.25
CA SER A 50 -27.89 18.03 -2.47
C SER A 50 -26.52 18.74 -2.35
N TYR A 51 -25.73 18.46 -1.30
CA TYR A 51 -24.51 19.21 -0.96
C TYR A 51 -23.22 18.67 -1.62
N PHE A 52 -23.30 17.70 -2.49
CA PHE A 52 -22.10 17.11 -3.15
C PHE A 52 -21.18 18.17 -3.79
N PHE A 53 -21.76 19.03 -4.63
CA PHE A 53 -20.96 20.05 -5.34
C PHE A 53 -20.41 21.13 -4.41
N GLU A 54 -21.14 21.47 -3.34
CA GLU A 54 -20.70 22.42 -2.33
C GLU A 54 -19.52 21.84 -1.53
N ASN A 55 -19.64 20.62 -1.03
CA ASN A 55 -18.58 19.91 -0.31
C ASN A 55 -17.34 19.75 -1.20
N LEU A 56 -17.51 19.41 -2.47
CA LEU A 56 -16.40 19.31 -3.43
C LEU A 56 -15.71 20.67 -3.65
N LYS A 57 -16.49 21.72 -3.86
CA LYS A 57 -15.96 23.06 -4.04
C LYS A 57 -15.18 23.50 -2.81
N ASN A 58 -15.75 23.32 -1.61
CA ASN A 58 -15.12 23.68 -0.34
C ASN A 58 -13.79 22.92 -0.15
N LEU A 59 -13.74 21.63 -0.51
CA LEU A 59 -12.51 20.85 -0.46
C LEU A 59 -11.43 21.42 -1.40
N LEU A 60 -11.81 21.73 -2.64
CA LEU A 60 -10.88 22.19 -3.67
C LEU A 60 -10.38 23.62 -3.43
N THR A 61 -11.18 24.47 -2.78
CA THR A 61 -10.84 25.85 -2.45
C THR A 61 -10.25 26.01 -1.03
N SER A 62 -10.16 24.92 -0.26
CA SER A 62 -9.56 24.95 1.07
C SER A 62 -8.06 25.25 1.02
N ASP A 63 -7.56 25.97 2.04
CA ASP A 63 -6.13 26.29 2.20
C ASP A 63 -5.23 25.06 2.47
N LEU A 64 -5.82 23.87 2.55
CA LEU A 64 -5.12 22.64 2.88
C LEU A 64 -4.37 22.01 1.69
N ASN A 65 -4.44 22.63 0.52
CA ASN A 65 -3.76 22.14 -0.70
C ASN A 65 -4.06 20.66 -1.02
N TYR A 66 -5.33 20.24 -0.91
CA TYR A 66 -5.76 18.86 -1.06
C TYR A 66 -5.26 18.20 -2.36
N ILE A 67 -5.40 18.88 -3.50
CA ILE A 67 -4.95 18.38 -4.81
C ILE A 67 -3.44 18.11 -4.81
N ASN A 68 -2.66 19.02 -4.24
CA ASN A 68 -1.21 18.85 -4.17
C ASN A 68 -0.82 17.69 -3.26
N SER A 69 -1.52 17.52 -2.13
CA SER A 69 -1.30 16.40 -1.22
C SER A 69 -1.71 15.05 -1.82
N PHE A 70 -2.77 15.02 -2.64
CA PHE A 70 -3.14 13.86 -3.43
C PHE A 70 -2.03 13.48 -4.43
N LYS A 71 -1.52 14.46 -5.19
CA LYS A 71 -0.37 14.26 -6.12
C LYS A 71 0.87 13.78 -5.38
N ASN A 72 1.19 14.36 -4.22
CA ASN A 72 2.33 13.94 -3.40
C ASN A 72 2.19 12.48 -2.97
N SER A 73 1.03 12.09 -2.44
CA SER A 73 0.76 10.71 -2.05
C SER A 73 0.86 9.75 -3.23
N LEU A 74 0.32 10.13 -4.39
CA LEU A 74 0.37 9.29 -5.59
C LEU A 74 1.80 9.08 -6.07
N ILE A 75 2.60 10.15 -6.15
CA ILE A 75 4.02 10.07 -6.53
C ILE A 75 4.80 9.19 -5.55
N ILE A 76 4.63 9.42 -4.24
CA ILE A 76 5.31 8.63 -3.20
C ILE A 76 4.90 7.16 -3.30
N ALA A 77 3.59 6.86 -3.38
CA ALA A 77 3.10 5.49 -3.41
C ALA A 77 3.55 4.74 -4.67
N VAL A 78 3.51 5.38 -5.84
CA VAL A 78 3.96 4.76 -7.10
C VAL A 78 5.47 4.53 -7.08
N LEU A 79 6.26 5.56 -6.75
CA LEU A 79 7.73 5.42 -6.70
C LEU A 79 8.17 4.38 -5.69
N THR A 80 7.61 4.42 -4.47
CA THR A 80 7.89 3.41 -3.43
C THR A 80 7.56 2.01 -3.94
N THR A 81 6.38 1.82 -4.52
CA THR A 81 5.95 0.51 -5.01
C THR A 81 6.89 -0.02 -6.09
N VAL A 82 7.14 0.77 -7.13
CA VAL A 82 7.99 0.33 -8.26
C VAL A 82 9.41 -0.02 -7.78
N ILE A 83 10.03 0.87 -7.01
CA ILE A 83 11.42 0.66 -6.56
C ILE A 83 11.48 -0.49 -5.55
N ALA A 84 10.54 -0.56 -4.59
CA ALA A 84 10.52 -1.61 -3.58
C ALA A 84 10.29 -3.00 -4.20
N LEU A 85 9.43 -3.13 -5.20
CA LEU A 85 9.21 -4.39 -5.91
C LEU A 85 10.48 -4.86 -6.61
N ILE A 86 11.18 -3.98 -7.31
CA ILE A 86 12.43 -4.32 -8.03
C ILE A 86 13.51 -4.72 -7.03
N VAL A 87 13.78 -3.89 -6.03
CA VAL A 87 14.87 -4.11 -5.07
C VAL A 87 14.60 -5.34 -4.20
N SER A 88 13.38 -5.46 -3.66
CA SER A 88 13.05 -6.57 -2.75
C SER A 88 12.89 -7.91 -3.47
N SER A 89 12.40 -7.90 -4.72
CA SER A 89 12.34 -9.14 -5.51
C SER A 89 13.71 -9.61 -5.94
N ALA A 90 14.61 -8.68 -6.35
CA ALA A 90 15.99 -9.02 -6.68
C ALA A 90 16.73 -9.59 -5.44
N ALA A 91 16.53 -8.98 -4.27
CA ALA A 91 17.09 -9.49 -3.02
C ALA A 91 16.51 -10.86 -2.66
N GLY A 92 15.18 -11.03 -2.70
CA GLY A 92 14.52 -12.30 -2.42
C GLY A 92 14.94 -13.42 -3.37
N TYR A 93 15.04 -13.11 -4.66
CA TYR A 93 15.58 -14.00 -5.69
C TYR A 93 17.03 -14.41 -5.36
N ALA A 94 17.90 -13.43 -5.08
CA ALA A 94 19.30 -13.71 -4.78
C ALA A 94 19.48 -14.55 -3.50
N PHE A 95 18.69 -14.32 -2.46
CA PHE A 95 18.74 -15.12 -1.23
C PHE A 95 18.24 -16.56 -1.44
N GLU A 96 17.32 -16.80 -2.37
CA GLU A 96 16.80 -18.15 -2.62
C GLU A 96 17.59 -18.92 -3.68
N VAL A 97 17.98 -18.29 -4.79
CA VAL A 97 18.67 -18.95 -5.90
C VAL A 97 20.16 -19.18 -5.58
N TYR A 98 20.81 -18.19 -4.96
CA TYR A 98 22.25 -18.29 -4.68
C TYR A 98 22.53 -18.57 -3.20
N LYS A 99 21.96 -19.63 -2.65
CA LYS A 99 22.10 -20.00 -1.24
C LYS A 99 23.55 -20.25 -0.84
N THR A 100 24.00 -19.52 0.21
CA THR A 100 25.26 -19.78 0.92
C THR A 100 25.05 -19.56 2.41
N LYS A 101 25.92 -20.14 3.26
CA LYS A 101 25.84 -19.96 4.71
C LYS A 101 25.91 -18.47 5.11
N VAL A 102 26.68 -17.66 4.38
CA VAL A 102 26.82 -16.22 4.65
C VAL A 102 25.51 -15.49 4.32
N ARG A 103 24.92 -15.76 3.14
CA ARG A 103 23.63 -15.15 2.74
C ARG A 103 22.50 -15.53 3.67
N GLU A 104 22.47 -16.77 4.16
CA GLU A 104 21.47 -17.19 5.17
C GLU A 104 21.63 -16.39 6.47
N ARG A 105 22.86 -16.14 6.93
CA ARG A 105 23.09 -15.31 8.13
C ARG A 105 22.63 -13.86 7.91
N ILE A 106 22.97 -13.27 6.76
CA ILE A 106 22.53 -11.91 6.40
C ILE A 106 21.00 -11.84 6.35
N PHE A 107 20.35 -12.81 5.69
CA PHE A 107 18.89 -12.85 5.62
C PHE A 107 18.24 -12.95 7.01
N ASN A 108 18.77 -13.81 7.89
CA ASN A 108 18.25 -13.95 9.25
C ASN A 108 18.45 -12.63 10.04
N PHE A 109 19.55 -11.91 9.84
CA PHE A 109 19.75 -10.60 10.44
C PHE A 109 18.72 -9.57 9.92
N ILE A 110 18.42 -9.59 8.61
CA ILE A 110 17.36 -8.76 8.04
C ILE A 110 16.01 -9.09 8.68
N LEU A 111 15.69 -10.38 8.90
CA LEU A 111 14.45 -10.77 9.57
C LEU A 111 14.39 -10.27 11.03
N LEU A 112 15.49 -10.30 11.75
CA LEU A 112 15.54 -9.77 13.13
C LEU A 112 15.18 -8.26 13.16
N SER A 113 15.49 -7.51 12.10
CA SER A 113 15.12 -6.08 12.03
C SER A 113 13.60 -5.85 12.07
N MET A 114 12.77 -6.84 11.68
CA MET A 114 11.31 -6.73 11.77
C MET A 114 10.78 -6.70 13.22
N MET A 115 11.59 -7.15 14.18
CA MET A 115 11.19 -7.09 15.59
C MET A 115 11.29 -5.68 16.18
N VAL A 116 11.99 -4.77 15.49
CA VAL A 116 12.13 -3.38 15.94
C VAL A 116 10.88 -2.60 15.54
N PRO A 117 10.09 -2.08 16.49
CA PRO A 117 8.91 -1.29 16.15
C PRO A 117 9.33 0.00 15.45
N PHE A 118 8.65 0.33 14.35
CA PHE A 118 8.98 1.52 13.55
C PHE A 118 8.97 2.81 14.39
N ALA A 119 8.07 2.91 15.37
CA ALA A 119 7.98 4.06 16.26
C ALA A 119 9.32 4.34 17.02
N ALA A 120 10.06 3.29 17.39
CA ALA A 120 11.35 3.44 18.04
C ALA A 120 12.44 3.98 17.10
N LEU A 121 12.28 3.79 15.80
CA LEU A 121 13.22 4.26 14.78
C LEU A 121 12.98 5.71 14.36
N MET A 122 11.82 6.31 14.68
CA MET A 122 11.46 7.65 14.18
C MET A 122 12.45 8.73 14.56
N VAL A 123 12.90 8.77 15.82
CA VAL A 123 13.87 9.79 16.29
C VAL A 123 15.26 9.58 15.67
N PRO A 124 15.84 8.37 15.66
CA PRO A 124 17.10 8.10 14.95
C PRO A 124 17.02 8.46 13.45
N LEU A 125 15.93 8.08 12.78
CA LEU A 125 15.72 8.40 11.36
C LEU A 125 15.63 9.92 11.15
N PHE A 126 14.87 10.65 11.95
CA PHE A 126 14.80 12.10 11.86
C PHE A 126 16.19 12.73 11.96
N ARG A 127 17.01 12.33 12.95
CA ARG A 127 18.37 12.81 13.12
C ARG A 127 19.26 12.50 11.91
N LEU A 128 19.13 11.30 11.34
CA LEU A 128 19.88 10.88 10.16
C LEU A 128 19.52 11.73 8.95
N PHE A 129 18.22 11.86 8.66
CA PHE A 129 17.72 12.58 7.51
C PHE A 129 17.90 14.11 7.63
N SER A 130 17.92 14.64 8.87
CA SER A 130 18.28 16.04 9.14
C SER A 130 19.73 16.36 8.70
N LYS A 131 20.66 15.43 8.88
CA LYS A 131 22.04 15.60 8.41
C LYS A 131 22.15 15.60 6.89
N PHE A 132 21.26 14.94 6.17
CA PHE A 132 21.27 14.92 4.71
C PHE A 132 20.98 16.30 4.09
N ASN A 133 20.33 17.21 4.81
CA ASN A 133 20.13 18.59 4.39
C ASN A 133 21.45 19.35 4.14
N SER A 134 22.50 19.00 4.88
CA SER A 134 23.83 19.62 4.76
C SER A 134 24.72 18.97 3.70
N ILE A 135 24.28 17.82 3.11
CA ILE A 135 25.03 17.07 2.11
C ILE A 135 24.34 17.22 0.76
N GLY A 136 24.85 18.09 -0.11
CA GLY A 136 24.20 18.42 -1.39
C GLY A 136 23.77 17.23 -2.24
N LEU A 137 24.59 16.16 -2.30
CA LEU A 137 24.28 14.93 -3.04
C LEU A 137 23.05 14.19 -2.46
N LEU A 138 22.77 14.32 -1.15
CA LEU A 138 21.67 13.66 -0.45
C LEU A 138 20.44 14.56 -0.27
N SER A 139 20.47 15.78 -0.77
CA SER A 139 19.37 16.77 -0.62
C SER A 139 18.02 16.23 -1.13
N GLY A 140 18.02 15.42 -2.19
CA GLY A 140 16.80 14.81 -2.75
C GLY A 140 16.11 13.78 -1.86
N ILE A 141 16.82 13.24 -0.85
CA ILE A 141 16.29 12.29 0.14
C ILE A 141 16.36 12.87 1.57
N ALA A 142 16.65 14.16 1.73
CA ALA A 142 16.68 14.84 3.02
C ALA A 142 15.26 15.11 3.57
N LEU A 143 15.15 15.57 4.81
CA LEU A 143 13.87 15.98 5.39
C LEU A 143 13.13 16.96 4.48
N ASN A 144 11.82 16.92 4.57
CA ASN A 144 10.91 17.76 3.77
C ASN A 144 10.96 17.49 2.26
N THR A 145 11.39 16.29 1.85
CA THR A 145 11.34 15.81 0.46
C THR A 145 10.55 14.51 0.34
N LYS A 146 9.97 14.26 -0.83
CA LYS A 146 9.31 12.99 -1.12
C LYS A 146 10.29 11.81 -1.06
N GLY A 147 11.55 12.05 -1.45
CA GLY A 147 12.61 11.07 -1.39
C GLY A 147 12.88 10.53 0.00
N ALA A 148 12.75 11.37 1.05
CA ALA A 148 12.88 10.94 2.44
C ALA A 148 11.82 9.89 2.83
N VAL A 149 10.61 9.99 2.25
CA VAL A 149 9.54 9.01 2.52
C VAL A 149 9.74 7.74 1.70
N VAL A 150 10.11 7.88 0.43
CA VAL A 150 10.32 6.74 -0.48
C VAL A 150 11.44 5.84 0.00
N ILE A 151 12.63 6.40 0.31
CA ILE A 151 13.85 5.61 0.57
C ILE A 151 13.72 4.69 1.81
N VAL A 152 12.99 5.10 2.83
CA VAL A 152 12.77 4.30 4.05
C VAL A 152 11.94 3.04 3.77
N SER A 153 11.12 3.07 2.71
CA SER A 153 10.19 1.99 2.37
C SER A 153 10.63 1.12 1.18
N VAL A 154 11.80 1.40 0.57
CA VAL A 154 12.26 0.72 -0.66
C VAL A 154 12.71 -0.72 -0.42
N ALA A 155 13.31 -1.01 0.72
CA ALA A 155 13.89 -2.34 1.02
C ALA A 155 13.44 -2.83 2.40
N THR A 156 12.14 -3.13 2.53
CA THR A 156 11.62 -3.64 3.80
C THR A 156 11.94 -5.13 3.96
N ALA A 157 12.30 -5.53 5.17
CA ALA A 157 12.57 -6.93 5.50
C ALA A 157 11.38 -7.84 5.18
N PHE A 158 10.13 -7.35 5.42
CA PHE A 158 8.90 -8.06 5.06
C PHE A 158 8.82 -8.37 3.56
N LEU A 159 9.08 -7.39 2.70
CA LEU A 159 8.93 -7.58 1.25
C LEU A 159 10.03 -8.47 0.68
N ILE A 160 11.26 -8.38 1.20
CA ILE A 160 12.37 -9.29 0.86
C ILE A 160 12.02 -10.73 1.27
N PHE A 161 11.50 -10.91 2.49
CA PHE A 161 11.03 -12.20 2.99
C PHE A 161 9.90 -12.75 2.11
N PHE A 162 8.91 -11.92 1.78
CA PHE A 162 7.77 -12.29 0.94
C PHE A 162 8.23 -12.81 -0.43
N PHE A 163 9.11 -12.09 -1.12
CA PHE A 163 9.64 -12.54 -2.41
C PHE A 163 10.47 -13.81 -2.26
N ARG A 164 11.33 -13.91 -1.25
CA ARG A 164 12.12 -15.13 -1.03
C ARG A 164 11.24 -16.35 -0.81
N GLN A 165 10.19 -16.26 0.01
CA GLN A 165 9.29 -17.38 0.26
C GLN A 165 8.55 -17.82 -1.01
N ASN A 166 8.09 -16.88 -1.82
CA ASN A 166 7.44 -17.20 -3.08
C ASN A 166 8.43 -17.77 -4.12
N THR A 167 9.69 -17.33 -4.11
CA THR A 167 10.75 -17.86 -5.00
C THR A 167 11.06 -19.34 -4.74
N ARG A 168 10.74 -19.87 -3.56
CA ARG A 168 10.91 -21.31 -3.27
C ARG A 168 10.07 -22.21 -4.17
N SER A 169 8.92 -21.75 -4.63
CA SER A 169 8.04 -22.47 -5.57
C SER A 169 8.39 -22.22 -7.02
N PHE A 170 9.38 -21.38 -7.32
CA PHE A 170 9.81 -21.09 -8.68
C PHE A 170 10.58 -22.31 -9.27
N PRO A 171 10.24 -22.76 -10.49
CA PRO A 171 10.94 -23.89 -11.14
C PRO A 171 12.40 -23.52 -11.47
N LYS A 172 13.35 -24.11 -10.75
CA LYS A 172 14.78 -23.80 -10.93
C LYS A 172 15.32 -24.26 -12.29
N ASP A 173 14.72 -25.30 -12.87
CA ASP A 173 15.06 -25.81 -14.20
C ASP A 173 14.97 -24.72 -15.28
N LEU A 174 14.08 -23.73 -15.13
CA LEU A 174 14.00 -22.57 -16.02
C LEU A 174 15.24 -21.69 -15.98
N ILE A 175 15.88 -21.58 -14.80
CA ILE A 175 17.12 -20.82 -14.64
C ILE A 175 18.28 -21.58 -15.27
N GLU A 176 18.34 -22.90 -15.05
CA GLU A 176 19.39 -23.76 -15.58
C GLU A 176 19.32 -23.82 -17.11
N ALA A 177 18.15 -24.04 -17.68
CA ALA A 177 17.94 -24.00 -19.14
C ALA A 177 18.36 -22.66 -19.75
N ALA A 178 17.97 -21.54 -19.12
CA ALA A 178 18.34 -20.21 -19.59
C ALA A 178 19.85 -19.94 -19.54
N ARG A 179 20.56 -20.52 -18.56
CA ARG A 179 22.04 -20.44 -18.49
C ARG A 179 22.70 -21.27 -19.62
N ILE A 180 22.13 -22.43 -19.93
CA ILE A 180 22.59 -23.25 -21.06
C ILE A 180 22.39 -22.49 -22.37
N ASP A 181 21.28 -21.75 -22.51
CA ASP A 181 21.00 -20.89 -23.67
C ASP A 181 21.86 -19.60 -23.69
N GLY A 182 22.78 -19.41 -22.72
CA GLY A 182 23.72 -18.30 -22.70
C GLY A 182 23.15 -16.99 -22.14
N LEU A 183 21.97 -17.00 -21.47
CA LEU A 183 21.42 -15.80 -20.86
C LEU A 183 22.20 -15.42 -19.60
N GLY A 184 22.55 -14.13 -19.49
CA GLY A 184 23.13 -13.57 -18.26
C GLY A 184 22.08 -13.40 -17.16
N GLU A 185 22.51 -13.35 -15.90
CA GLU A 185 21.66 -13.35 -14.70
C GLU A 185 20.62 -12.20 -14.67
N PHE A 186 20.95 -11.01 -15.16
CA PHE A 186 19.98 -9.91 -15.30
C PHE A 186 18.88 -10.25 -16.31
N SER A 187 19.22 -10.88 -17.43
CA SER A 187 18.23 -11.30 -18.44
C SER A 187 17.32 -12.39 -17.87
N ILE A 188 17.86 -13.34 -17.12
CA ILE A 188 17.10 -14.40 -16.44
C ILE A 188 16.13 -13.77 -15.44
N PHE A 189 16.58 -12.81 -14.63
CA PHE A 189 15.73 -12.14 -13.65
C PHE A 189 14.58 -11.38 -14.32
N PHE A 190 14.86 -10.51 -15.31
CA PHE A 190 13.83 -9.67 -15.90
C PHE A 190 12.94 -10.36 -16.93
N ARG A 191 13.48 -11.32 -17.71
CA ARG A 191 12.76 -11.97 -18.83
C ARG A 191 12.12 -13.30 -18.45
N ILE A 192 12.59 -13.98 -17.42
CA ILE A 192 12.10 -15.29 -17.01
C ILE A 192 11.45 -15.23 -15.63
N TYR A 193 12.22 -14.82 -14.60
CA TYR A 193 11.72 -14.81 -13.23
C TYR A 193 10.55 -13.85 -13.02
N MET A 194 10.70 -12.58 -13.35
CA MET A 194 9.64 -11.58 -13.12
C MET A 194 8.32 -11.94 -13.83
N PRO A 195 8.29 -12.28 -15.12
CA PRO A 195 7.05 -12.66 -15.80
C PRO A 195 6.41 -13.93 -15.25
N THR A 196 7.20 -14.91 -14.84
CA THR A 196 6.70 -16.16 -14.25
C THR A 196 6.07 -15.92 -12.89
N MET A 197 6.61 -14.97 -12.10
CA MET A 197 6.15 -14.63 -10.75
C MET A 197 5.07 -13.53 -10.72
N LYS A 198 4.35 -13.30 -11.83
CA LYS A 198 3.36 -12.21 -11.96
C LYS A 198 2.32 -12.15 -10.85
N SER A 199 1.85 -13.29 -10.35
CA SER A 199 0.89 -13.35 -9.23
C SER A 199 1.49 -12.84 -7.93
N THR A 200 2.76 -13.18 -7.66
CA THR A 200 3.51 -12.68 -6.50
C THR A 200 3.73 -11.17 -6.59
N TYR A 201 4.10 -10.67 -7.79
CA TYR A 201 4.23 -9.22 -8.01
C TYR A 201 2.91 -8.49 -7.84
N ALA A 202 1.79 -9.05 -8.29
CA ALA A 202 0.47 -8.43 -8.10
C ALA A 202 0.11 -8.33 -6.62
N ALA A 203 0.32 -9.39 -5.85
CA ALA A 203 0.10 -9.37 -4.39
C ALA A 203 1.01 -8.36 -3.69
N ALA A 204 2.30 -8.35 -4.03
CA ALA A 204 3.26 -7.41 -3.49
C ALA A 204 2.92 -5.95 -3.86
N THR A 205 2.42 -5.69 -5.09
CA THR A 205 1.96 -4.38 -5.54
C THR A 205 0.83 -3.86 -4.66
N ILE A 206 -0.21 -4.67 -4.41
CA ILE A 206 -1.33 -4.28 -3.56
C ILE A 206 -0.83 -3.90 -2.17
N VAL A 207 -0.06 -4.78 -1.52
CA VAL A 207 0.40 -4.56 -0.14
C VAL A 207 1.31 -3.33 -0.04
N THR A 208 2.25 -3.18 -0.97
CA THR A 208 3.23 -2.08 -0.93
C THR A 208 2.58 -0.74 -1.26
N PHE A 209 1.73 -0.70 -2.29
CA PHE A 209 1.01 0.52 -2.67
C PHE A 209 0.10 0.99 -1.54
N MET A 210 -0.74 0.08 -1.00
CA MET A 210 -1.65 0.43 0.11
C MET A 210 -0.88 0.85 1.36
N GLY A 211 0.22 0.18 1.69
CA GLY A 211 1.08 0.55 2.81
C GLY A 211 1.68 1.94 2.66
N SER A 212 2.17 2.28 1.46
CA SER A 212 2.73 3.60 1.17
C SER A 212 1.66 4.69 1.07
N TRP A 213 0.53 4.41 0.39
CA TRP A 213 -0.60 5.33 0.23
C TRP A 213 -1.20 5.77 1.57
N ASN A 214 -1.37 4.82 2.50
CA ASN A 214 -1.93 5.07 3.83
C ASN A 214 -0.87 5.43 4.88
N SER A 215 0.40 5.61 4.48
CA SER A 215 1.48 5.94 5.41
C SER A 215 1.23 7.30 6.07
N TYR A 216 1.29 7.33 7.41
CA TYR A 216 1.00 8.51 8.21
C TYR A 216 2.20 8.92 9.08
N LEU A 217 2.73 8.00 9.88
CA LEU A 217 3.70 8.31 10.95
C LEU A 217 5.00 8.93 10.43
N TRP A 218 5.62 8.32 9.44
CA TRP A 218 6.88 8.85 8.90
C TRP A 218 6.68 10.12 8.07
N PRO A 219 5.69 10.22 7.17
CA PRO A 219 5.36 11.48 6.51
C PRO A 219 5.08 12.64 7.48
N LEU A 220 4.42 12.39 8.62
CA LEU A 220 4.14 13.41 9.64
C LEU A 220 5.42 14.07 10.17
N ILE A 221 6.47 13.27 10.34
CA ILE A 221 7.77 13.72 10.86
C ILE A 221 8.65 14.28 9.74
N ALA A 222 8.66 13.60 8.60
CA ALA A 222 9.57 13.92 7.50
C ALA A 222 9.13 15.09 6.63
N LEU A 223 7.81 15.35 6.49
CA LEU A 223 7.24 16.35 5.59
C LEU A 223 6.61 17.50 6.38
N GLN A 224 7.43 18.47 6.74
CA GLN A 224 7.04 19.54 7.67
C GLN A 224 6.30 20.72 7.00
N THR A 225 6.58 20.99 5.70
CA THR A 225 5.93 22.11 5.00
C THR A 225 4.58 21.70 4.40
N PRO A 226 3.57 22.61 4.39
CA PRO A 226 2.24 22.32 3.84
C PRO A 226 2.27 21.78 2.41
N GLY A 227 3.13 22.31 1.55
CA GLY A 227 3.24 21.89 0.15
C GLY A 227 3.81 20.48 -0.07
N GLN A 228 4.45 19.88 0.93
CA GLN A 228 4.99 18.52 0.85
C GLN A 228 4.10 17.46 1.51
N ARG A 229 3.06 17.87 2.23
CA ARG A 229 2.18 16.94 2.95
C ARG A 229 1.55 15.90 2.05
N THR A 230 1.38 14.70 2.60
CA THR A 230 0.63 13.61 1.98
C THR A 230 -0.86 13.70 2.30
N LEU A 231 -1.67 12.99 1.54
CA LEU A 231 -3.12 12.99 1.69
C LEU A 231 -3.59 12.54 3.08
N PRO A 232 -3.05 11.46 3.70
CA PRO A 232 -3.41 11.08 5.06
C PRO A 232 -3.15 12.19 6.10
N LEU A 233 -2.10 12.99 5.92
CA LEU A 233 -1.81 14.11 6.81
C LEU A 233 -2.86 15.22 6.71
N VAL A 234 -3.30 15.53 5.49
CA VAL A 234 -4.33 16.54 5.25
C VAL A 234 -5.69 16.09 5.77
N ILE A 235 -6.07 14.83 5.53
CA ILE A 235 -7.32 14.28 6.05
C ILE A 235 -7.33 14.28 7.60
N ALA A 236 -6.23 13.91 8.23
CA ALA A 236 -6.11 13.98 9.68
C ALA A 236 -6.21 15.42 10.22
N ALA A 237 -5.63 16.40 9.51
CA ALA A 237 -5.73 17.81 9.87
C ALA A 237 -7.17 18.33 9.76
N LEU A 238 -7.95 17.90 8.76
CA LEU A 238 -9.37 18.23 8.64
C LEU A 238 -10.18 17.74 9.85
N GLY A 239 -9.90 16.51 10.33
CA GLY A 239 -10.59 15.91 11.46
C GLY A 239 -10.19 16.50 12.82
N SER A 240 -9.04 17.15 12.92
CA SER A 240 -8.51 17.72 14.16
C SER A 240 -8.86 19.21 14.36
N SER A 241 -9.63 19.84 13.46
CA SER A 241 -10.10 21.21 13.60
C SER A 241 -11.10 21.33 14.77
N TYR A 242 -11.19 22.50 15.40
CA TYR A 242 -12.11 22.75 16.51
C TYR A 242 -13.59 22.55 16.12
N THR A 243 -13.93 22.86 14.88
CA THR A 243 -15.24 22.63 14.26
C THR A 243 -15.05 21.85 12.96
N PRO A 244 -14.99 20.49 13.00
CA PRO A 244 -14.78 19.70 11.81
C PRO A 244 -15.96 19.81 10.83
N ASP A 245 -15.66 20.08 9.58
CA ASP A 245 -16.66 19.95 8.52
C ASP A 245 -16.69 18.50 8.00
N TYR A 246 -17.66 17.73 8.46
CA TYR A 246 -17.80 16.33 8.10
C TYR A 246 -18.17 16.13 6.62
N GLY A 247 -18.85 17.09 5.97
CA GLY A 247 -19.12 17.02 4.53
C GLY A 247 -17.82 17.05 3.72
N LEU A 248 -16.93 17.97 4.08
CA LEU A 248 -15.61 18.11 3.48
C LEU A 248 -14.70 16.92 3.80
N ILE A 249 -14.73 16.41 5.03
CA ILE A 249 -13.96 15.22 5.43
C ILE A 249 -14.42 14.00 4.63
N MET A 250 -15.74 13.76 4.54
CA MET A 250 -16.27 12.58 3.83
C MET A 250 -15.91 12.58 2.35
N ILE A 251 -16.02 13.72 1.66
CA ILE A 251 -15.62 13.78 0.24
C ILE A 251 -14.12 13.60 0.07
N ALA A 252 -13.29 14.14 0.97
CA ALA A 252 -11.86 13.93 0.98
C ALA A 252 -11.50 12.44 1.14
N VAL A 253 -12.15 11.74 2.07
CA VAL A 253 -11.93 10.31 2.31
C VAL A 253 -12.42 9.46 1.13
N VAL A 254 -13.59 9.74 0.55
CA VAL A 254 -14.10 9.00 -0.62
C VAL A 254 -13.13 9.14 -1.80
N ILE A 255 -12.66 10.34 -2.11
CA ILE A 255 -11.66 10.53 -3.16
C ILE A 255 -10.35 9.79 -2.83
N ALA A 256 -9.94 9.79 -1.56
CA ALA A 256 -8.74 9.08 -1.10
C ALA A 256 -8.85 7.54 -1.23
N THR A 257 -10.05 6.96 -1.25
CA THR A 257 -10.23 5.52 -1.42
C THR A 257 -10.11 5.07 -2.88
N LEU A 258 -10.29 5.98 -3.85
CA LEU A 258 -10.32 5.62 -5.28
C LEU A 258 -9.01 4.96 -5.78
N PRO A 259 -7.80 5.47 -5.49
CA PRO A 259 -6.56 4.83 -5.94
C PRO A 259 -6.35 3.44 -5.36
N THR A 260 -6.69 3.21 -4.08
CA THR A 260 -6.57 1.90 -3.45
C THR A 260 -7.55 0.89 -4.03
N ALA A 261 -8.80 1.31 -4.26
CA ALA A 261 -9.81 0.51 -4.94
C ALA A 261 -9.38 0.16 -6.37
N LEU A 262 -8.86 1.14 -7.12
CA LEU A 262 -8.37 0.94 -8.49
C LEU A 262 -7.25 -0.11 -8.53
N ILE A 263 -6.22 0.03 -7.70
CA ILE A 263 -5.11 -0.94 -7.64
C ILE A 263 -5.62 -2.33 -7.28
N PHE A 264 -6.53 -2.42 -6.30
CA PHE A 264 -7.12 -3.70 -5.92
C PHE A 264 -7.87 -4.35 -7.09
N PHE A 265 -8.77 -3.64 -7.76
CA PHE A 265 -9.54 -4.19 -8.88
C PHE A 265 -8.68 -4.56 -10.08
N LEU A 266 -7.60 -3.83 -10.36
CA LEU A 266 -6.66 -4.16 -11.42
C LEU A 266 -5.87 -5.44 -11.11
N MET A 267 -5.48 -5.64 -9.85
CA MET A 267 -4.57 -6.72 -9.45
C MET A 267 -5.27 -7.97 -8.90
N GLN A 268 -6.56 -7.89 -8.50
CA GLN A 268 -7.29 -8.98 -7.82
C GLN A 268 -7.29 -10.31 -8.59
N LYS A 269 -7.39 -10.29 -9.92
CA LYS A 269 -7.38 -11.51 -10.73
C LYS A 269 -6.10 -12.33 -10.55
N HIS A 270 -4.96 -11.66 -10.49
CA HIS A 270 -3.66 -12.29 -10.30
C HIS A 270 -3.45 -12.72 -8.84
N PHE A 271 -3.99 -11.95 -7.89
CA PHE A 271 -3.95 -12.28 -6.47
C PHE A 271 -4.70 -13.57 -6.17
N VAL A 272 -5.95 -13.69 -6.65
CA VAL A 272 -6.78 -14.89 -6.46
C VAL A 272 -6.15 -16.12 -7.12
N ALA A 273 -5.60 -15.98 -8.34
CA ALA A 273 -4.91 -17.07 -9.03
C ALA A 273 -3.68 -17.58 -8.26
N GLY A 274 -2.93 -16.67 -7.61
CA GLY A 274 -1.79 -17.05 -6.75
C GLY A 274 -2.20 -17.82 -5.50
N MET A 275 -3.32 -17.46 -4.88
CA MET A 275 -3.83 -18.17 -3.70
C MET A 275 -4.41 -19.55 -4.04
N THR A 276 -5.13 -19.68 -5.15
CA THR A 276 -5.75 -20.96 -5.56
C THR A 276 -4.74 -21.93 -6.16
N GLY A 277 -3.65 -21.44 -6.77
CA GLY A 277 -2.54 -22.25 -7.27
C GLY A 277 -1.74 -22.94 -6.15
N ALA A 278 -1.65 -22.34 -4.97
CA ALA A 278 -1.00 -22.90 -3.79
C ALA A 278 -1.80 -24.06 -3.13
N VAL A 279 -3.07 -24.22 -3.49
CA VAL A 279 -3.97 -25.26 -2.91
C VAL A 279 -4.05 -26.52 -3.79
N LYS A 280 -3.43 -26.54 -4.95
CA LYS A 280 -3.41 -27.67 -5.89
C LYS A 280 -2.09 -28.44 -5.92
N GLY A 281 -1.25 -28.27 -4.90
CA GLY A 281 -0.06 -29.07 -4.68
C GLY A 281 -0.28 -30.13 -3.61
#